data_57a49f5713dbaab587a18b8ac3979ff5
#
_entry.id   57a49f5713dbaab587a18b8ac3979ff5
#
_cell.length_a   1.000
_cell.length_b   1.000
_cell.length_c   1.000
_cell.angle_alpha   90.00
_cell.angle_beta   90.00
_cell.angle_gamma   90.00
#
_symmetry.space_group_name_H-M   'P 1'
#
loop_
_entity.id
_entity.type
_entity.pdbx_description
1 polymer ?
#
loop_
_entity_poly.entity_id
_entity_poly.type
_entity_poly.pdbx_seq_one_letter_code
_entity_poly.pdbx_strand_id
1 'polypeptide(L)'
;NHIATEAALRQNDIKGQFVPFKGGAKAMTALLAGNIEFAVVTDFGPALQNKQVRLLAESGPNKIKGHADIRTFKELGYKLTLPIFLGVGAPAGIPDEAVKFWEKVLLGASTDPGFAKVLSKYLTPQAYLDSKAFTNRIHSGYTNTGKSLKALGLLDK
;
A
#
# COMPACT_ATOMS: atom_id res chain seq x y z
N ASN A 1 -4.49 4.95 -0.78
CA ASN A 1 -4.49 4.87 -2.25
C ASN A 1 -5.10 6.12 -2.90
N HIS A 2 -6.27 6.62 -2.44
CA HIS A 2 -6.92 7.82 -3.00
C HIS A 2 -5.97 9.01 -3.15
N ILE A 3 -5.24 9.38 -2.10
CA ILE A 3 -4.32 10.53 -2.09
C ILE A 3 -3.25 10.43 -3.20
N ALA A 4 -2.64 9.24 -3.37
CA ALA A 4 -1.62 9.05 -4.40
C ALA A 4 -2.19 9.17 -5.82
N THR A 5 -3.39 8.63 -6.02
CA THR A 5 -4.09 8.72 -7.30
C THR A 5 -4.48 10.16 -7.62
N GLU A 6 -5.09 10.86 -6.67
CA GLU A 6 -5.48 12.26 -6.83
C GLU A 6 -4.27 13.14 -7.15
N ALA A 7 -3.14 12.92 -6.46
CA ALA A 7 -1.89 13.61 -6.74
C ALA A 7 -1.39 13.36 -8.17
N ALA A 8 -1.43 12.12 -8.63
CA ALA A 8 -1.00 11.76 -9.98
C ALA A 8 -1.91 12.36 -11.05
N LEU A 9 -3.23 12.32 -10.85
CA LEU A 9 -4.20 12.92 -11.77
C LEU A 9 -4.01 14.44 -11.88
N ARG A 10 -3.90 15.13 -10.74
CA ARG A 10 -3.68 16.59 -10.69
C ARG A 10 -2.36 17.00 -11.34
N GLN A 11 -1.28 16.22 -11.14
CA GLN A 11 0.01 16.52 -11.77
C GLN A 11 -0.03 16.47 -13.30
N ASN A 12 -1.03 15.81 -13.88
CA ASN A 12 -1.21 15.67 -15.31
C ASN A 12 -2.47 16.36 -15.86
N ASP A 13 -3.10 17.22 -15.06
CA ASP A 13 -4.35 17.91 -15.41
C ASP A 13 -5.50 16.96 -15.83
N ILE A 14 -5.47 15.74 -15.32
CA ILE A 14 -6.50 14.73 -15.59
C ILE A 14 -7.62 14.86 -14.55
N LYS A 15 -8.83 15.08 -15.04
CA LYS A 15 -10.04 15.06 -14.20
C LYS A 15 -10.51 13.62 -14.05
N GLY A 16 -10.59 13.15 -12.81
CA GLY A 16 -11.12 11.83 -12.48
C GLY A 16 -12.21 11.94 -11.42
N GLN A 17 -13.17 11.03 -11.47
CA GLN A 17 -14.19 10.89 -10.41
C GLN A 17 -13.74 9.79 -9.45
N PHE A 18 -13.52 10.15 -8.19
CA PHE A 18 -13.23 9.17 -7.15
C PHE A 18 -14.49 8.45 -6.70
N VAL A 19 -14.48 7.11 -6.80
CA VAL A 19 -15.55 6.23 -6.33
C VAL A 19 -15.03 5.40 -5.15
N PRO A 20 -15.45 5.66 -3.91
CA PRO A 20 -14.98 4.92 -2.74
C PRO A 20 -15.63 3.55 -2.64
N PHE A 21 -14.82 2.52 -2.32
CA PHE A 21 -15.28 1.17 -2.03
C PHE A 21 -14.89 0.74 -0.62
N LYS A 22 -15.72 -0.10 0.01
CA LYS A 22 -15.41 -0.71 1.30
C LYS A 22 -14.46 -1.92 1.10
N GLY A 23 -13.19 -1.64 0.76
CA GLY A 23 -12.14 -2.64 0.55
C GLY A 23 -11.84 -2.92 -0.92
N GLY A 24 -10.63 -3.45 -1.18
CA GLY A 24 -10.11 -3.69 -2.51
C GLY A 24 -10.89 -4.74 -3.30
N ALA A 25 -11.39 -5.78 -2.63
CA ALA A 25 -12.20 -6.82 -3.28
C ALA A 25 -13.45 -6.25 -3.98
N LYS A 26 -14.15 -5.29 -3.35
CA LYS A 26 -15.32 -4.64 -3.97
C LYS A 26 -14.91 -3.73 -5.13
N ALA A 27 -13.80 -3.02 -5.01
CA ALA A 27 -13.26 -2.22 -6.12
C ALA A 27 -12.85 -3.11 -7.29
N MET A 28 -12.22 -4.26 -7.03
CA MET A 28 -11.86 -5.23 -8.07
C MET A 28 -13.10 -5.81 -8.76
N THR A 29 -14.15 -6.15 -8.02
CA THR A 29 -15.43 -6.59 -8.62
C THR A 29 -16.01 -5.53 -9.54
N ALA A 30 -16.01 -4.26 -9.13
CA ALA A 30 -16.52 -3.16 -9.95
C ALA A 30 -15.67 -2.95 -11.21
N LEU A 31 -14.33 -3.10 -11.12
CA LEU A 31 -13.43 -3.03 -12.26
C LEU A 31 -13.71 -4.16 -13.26
N LEU A 32 -13.81 -5.39 -12.79
CA LEU A 32 -14.06 -6.56 -13.65
C LEU A 32 -15.45 -6.53 -14.29
N ALA A 33 -16.41 -5.87 -13.65
CA ALA A 33 -17.75 -5.64 -14.21
C ALA A 33 -17.82 -4.44 -15.17
N GLY A 34 -16.71 -3.69 -15.36
CA GLY A 34 -16.68 -2.50 -16.22
C GLY A 34 -17.37 -1.26 -15.64
N ASN A 35 -17.67 -1.25 -14.34
CA ASN A 35 -18.31 -0.11 -13.67
C ASN A 35 -17.35 1.02 -13.33
N ILE A 36 -16.06 0.76 -13.39
CA ILE A 36 -14.97 1.75 -13.25
C ILE A 36 -13.85 1.42 -14.24
N GLU A 37 -13.13 2.43 -14.70
CA GLU A 37 -12.08 2.30 -15.73
C GLU A 37 -10.76 1.78 -15.16
N PHE A 38 -10.44 2.12 -13.91
CA PHE A 38 -9.25 1.64 -13.21
C PHE A 38 -9.47 1.59 -11.69
N ALA A 39 -8.67 0.79 -11.00
CA ALA A 39 -8.70 0.68 -9.54
C ALA A 39 -7.29 0.82 -8.95
N VAL A 40 -7.19 1.41 -7.76
CA VAL A 40 -5.95 1.46 -6.97
C VAL A 40 -6.14 0.63 -5.71
N VAL A 41 -5.66 -0.58 -5.76
CA VAL A 41 -5.88 -1.62 -4.75
C VAL A 41 -4.58 -2.37 -4.45
N THR A 42 -4.56 -3.13 -3.35
CA THR A 42 -3.40 -3.95 -2.94
C THR A 42 -3.59 -5.43 -3.19
N ASP A 43 -4.82 -5.87 -3.38
CA ASP A 43 -5.22 -7.27 -3.52
C ASP A 43 -5.49 -7.69 -4.98
N PHE A 44 -4.72 -7.13 -5.90
CA PHE A 44 -4.82 -7.40 -7.34
C PHE A 44 -4.15 -8.71 -7.80
N GLY A 45 -3.30 -9.32 -6.98
CA GLY A 45 -2.46 -10.46 -7.35
C GLY A 45 -3.22 -11.61 -8.03
N PRO A 46 -4.31 -12.14 -7.47
CA PRO A 46 -5.08 -13.20 -8.10
C PRO A 46 -5.67 -12.82 -9.47
N ALA A 47 -6.21 -11.60 -9.60
CA ALA A 47 -6.77 -11.13 -10.88
C ALA A 47 -5.68 -10.95 -11.95
N LEU A 48 -4.48 -10.50 -11.55
CA LEU A 48 -3.34 -10.39 -12.45
C LEU A 48 -2.85 -11.76 -12.92
N GLN A 49 -2.71 -12.73 -12.01
CA GLN A 49 -2.31 -14.10 -12.32
C GLN A 49 -3.29 -14.77 -13.29
N ASN A 50 -4.59 -14.49 -13.14
CA ASN A 50 -5.65 -14.98 -14.04
C ASN A 50 -5.79 -14.15 -15.32
N LYS A 51 -4.90 -13.19 -15.57
CA LYS A 51 -4.92 -12.29 -16.75
C LYS A 51 -6.23 -11.51 -16.91
N GLN A 52 -6.94 -11.28 -15.83
CA GLN A 52 -8.21 -10.52 -15.81
C GLN A 52 -7.96 -9.01 -15.78
N VAL A 53 -6.80 -8.60 -15.31
CA VAL A 53 -6.38 -7.19 -15.24
C VAL A 53 -4.93 -7.05 -15.70
N ARG A 54 -4.56 -5.83 -16.05
CA ARG A 54 -3.16 -5.43 -16.28
C ARG A 54 -2.76 -4.37 -15.28
N LEU A 55 -1.50 -4.39 -14.84
CA LEU A 55 -0.95 -3.32 -14.03
C LEU A 55 -0.53 -2.15 -14.91
N LEU A 56 -0.86 -0.94 -14.49
CA LEU A 56 -0.45 0.29 -15.18
C LEU A 56 0.81 0.89 -14.54
N ALA A 57 0.85 0.92 -13.23
CA ALA A 57 1.96 1.43 -12.45
C ALA A 57 1.91 0.93 -11.00
N GLU A 58 3.03 1.02 -10.30
CA GLU A 58 3.17 0.73 -8.88
C GLU A 58 3.36 2.03 -8.08
N SER A 59 2.51 2.25 -7.08
CA SER A 59 2.60 3.45 -6.23
C SER A 59 3.58 3.32 -5.06
N GLY A 60 4.07 2.13 -4.79
CA GLY A 60 5.07 1.84 -3.76
C GLY A 60 6.49 2.28 -4.15
N PRO A 61 7.43 2.18 -3.21
CA PRO A 61 8.82 2.59 -3.43
C PRO A 61 9.62 1.64 -4.31
N ASN A 62 9.18 0.39 -4.44
CA ASN A 62 9.91 -0.68 -5.12
C ASN A 62 9.04 -1.35 -6.18
N LYS A 63 9.68 -1.91 -7.20
CA LYS A 63 9.00 -2.71 -8.23
C LYS A 63 8.41 -3.99 -7.63
N ILE A 64 7.32 -4.44 -8.21
CA ILE A 64 6.69 -5.72 -7.87
C ILE A 64 7.60 -6.85 -8.36
N LYS A 65 7.90 -7.78 -7.46
CA LYS A 65 8.73 -8.95 -7.77
C LYS A 65 8.10 -9.76 -8.91
N GLY A 66 8.89 -10.07 -9.94
CA GLY A 66 8.42 -10.79 -11.13
C GLY A 66 7.74 -9.94 -12.19
N HIS A 67 7.59 -8.62 -11.96
CA HIS A 67 6.97 -7.67 -12.88
C HIS A 67 7.85 -6.43 -13.07
N ALA A 68 9.10 -6.63 -13.50
CA ALA A 68 10.08 -5.56 -13.67
C ALA A 68 9.72 -4.56 -14.80
N ASP A 69 8.83 -4.95 -15.69
CA ASP A 69 8.24 -4.13 -16.75
C ASP A 69 7.28 -3.06 -16.20
N ILE A 70 6.68 -3.28 -15.03
CA ILE A 70 5.79 -2.30 -14.41
C ILE A 70 6.62 -1.19 -13.75
N ARG A 71 6.39 0.03 -14.22
CA ARG A 71 7.08 1.21 -13.68
C ARG A 71 6.47 1.66 -12.37
N THR A 72 7.31 2.13 -11.46
CA THR A 72 6.87 2.81 -10.24
C THR A 72 6.42 4.23 -10.54
N PHE A 73 5.61 4.83 -9.68
CA PHE A 73 5.25 6.25 -9.75
C PHE A 73 6.49 7.14 -9.79
N LYS A 74 7.54 6.79 -9.03
CA LYS A 74 8.81 7.51 -9.05
C LYS A 74 9.48 7.49 -10.43
N GLU A 75 9.51 6.33 -11.10
CA GLU A 75 10.06 6.19 -12.47
C GLU A 75 9.20 6.89 -13.52
N LEU A 76 7.94 7.14 -13.22
CA LEU A 76 7.00 7.91 -14.04
C LEU A 76 7.07 9.43 -13.77
N GLY A 77 7.92 9.88 -12.84
CA GLY A 77 8.06 11.28 -12.48
C GLY A 77 7.05 11.80 -11.47
N TYR A 78 6.24 10.93 -10.87
CA TYR A 78 5.32 11.34 -9.80
C TYR A 78 6.07 11.58 -8.48
N LYS A 79 5.79 12.71 -7.84
CA LYS A 79 6.49 13.15 -6.62
C LYS A 79 6.00 12.46 -5.35
N LEU A 80 4.88 11.76 -5.41
CA LEU A 80 4.25 11.14 -4.25
C LEU A 80 4.29 9.62 -4.38
N THR A 81 4.90 8.98 -3.40
CA THR A 81 4.79 7.53 -3.16
C THR A 81 4.16 7.31 -1.80
N LEU A 82 3.10 6.51 -1.74
CA LEU A 82 2.41 6.18 -0.49
C LEU A 82 2.46 4.67 -0.27
N PRO A 83 3.54 4.17 0.34
CA PRO A 83 3.62 2.76 0.66
C PRO A 83 2.57 2.39 1.71
N ILE A 84 1.82 1.34 1.45
CA ILE A 84 0.93 0.73 2.43
C ILE A 84 1.75 -0.22 3.29
N PHE A 85 1.51 -0.19 4.59
CA PHE A 85 2.06 -1.13 5.55
C PHE A 85 0.97 -1.62 6.50
N LEU A 86 1.10 -2.84 6.95
CA LEU A 86 0.23 -3.44 7.94
C LEU A 86 1.01 -3.66 9.23
N GLY A 87 0.35 -3.53 10.35
CA GLY A 87 0.98 -3.73 11.64
C GLY A 87 0.00 -4.19 12.70
N VAL A 88 0.53 -4.71 13.80
CA VAL A 88 -0.22 -5.05 14.99
C VAL A 88 -0.04 -3.93 16.01
N GLY A 89 -1.14 -3.42 16.52
CA GLY A 89 -1.16 -2.39 17.56
C GLY A 89 -1.66 -2.97 18.88
N ALA A 90 -1.24 -2.36 19.98
CA ALA A 90 -1.72 -2.68 21.32
C ALA A 90 -2.07 -1.37 22.07
N PRO A 91 -2.87 -1.41 23.16
CA PRO A 91 -3.10 -0.26 24.00
C PRO A 91 -1.79 0.34 24.55
N ALA A 92 -1.77 1.65 24.75
CA ALA A 92 -0.63 2.31 25.37
C ALA A 92 -0.41 1.78 26.79
N GLY A 93 0.86 1.61 27.16
CA GLY A 93 1.23 1.19 28.54
C GLY A 93 1.18 -0.32 28.80
N ILE A 94 1.08 -1.17 27.74
CA ILE A 94 1.28 -2.61 27.98
C ILE A 94 2.71 -2.87 28.48
N PRO A 95 2.92 -3.93 29.31
CA PRO A 95 4.25 -4.27 29.81
C PRO A 95 5.25 -4.56 28.68
N ASP A 96 6.51 -4.19 28.88
CA ASP A 96 7.59 -4.43 27.90
C ASP A 96 7.75 -5.93 27.58
N GLU A 97 7.47 -6.81 28.53
CA GLU A 97 7.49 -8.26 28.31
C GLU A 97 6.45 -8.69 27.26
N ALA A 98 5.27 -8.08 27.27
CA ALA A 98 4.25 -8.32 26.27
C ALA A 98 4.69 -7.82 24.88
N VAL A 99 5.34 -6.65 24.81
CA VAL A 99 5.92 -6.14 23.56
C VAL A 99 6.94 -7.13 23.00
N LYS A 100 7.93 -7.55 23.82
CA LYS A 100 8.97 -8.51 23.43
C LYS A 100 8.39 -9.87 23.00
N PHE A 101 7.37 -10.34 23.69
CA PHE A 101 6.68 -11.57 23.31
C PHE A 101 6.08 -11.47 21.92
N TRP A 102 5.33 -10.40 21.63
CA TRP A 102 4.71 -10.22 20.34
C TRP A 102 5.72 -9.95 19.21
N GLU A 103 6.81 -9.23 19.47
CA GLU A 103 7.90 -9.06 18.52
C GLU A 103 8.49 -10.41 18.11
N LYS A 104 8.76 -11.29 19.06
CA LYS A 104 9.26 -12.65 18.78
C LYS A 104 8.27 -13.47 17.97
N VAL A 105 6.98 -13.43 18.31
CA VAL A 105 5.92 -14.14 17.59
C VAL A 105 5.79 -13.63 16.15
N LEU A 106 5.76 -12.30 15.97
CA LEU A 106 5.61 -11.67 14.67
C LEU A 106 6.85 -11.87 13.79
N LEU A 107 8.04 -11.83 14.36
CA LEU A 107 9.28 -12.17 13.63
C LEU A 107 9.23 -13.62 13.15
N GLY A 108 8.88 -14.57 14.02
CA GLY A 108 8.72 -15.99 13.64
C GLY A 108 7.69 -16.18 12.54
N ALA A 109 6.53 -15.54 12.65
CA ALA A 109 5.49 -15.59 11.63
C ALA A 109 5.97 -14.97 10.30
N SER A 110 6.72 -13.87 10.36
CA SER A 110 7.23 -13.20 9.15
C SER A 110 8.25 -14.03 8.37
N THR A 111 8.92 -14.97 9.02
CA THR A 111 9.89 -15.89 8.41
C THR A 111 9.31 -17.26 8.06
N ASP A 112 8.04 -17.51 8.38
CA ASP A 112 7.37 -18.76 8.11
C ASP A 112 7.14 -18.98 6.60
N PRO A 113 7.49 -20.15 6.04
CA PRO A 113 7.31 -20.44 4.62
C PRO A 113 5.85 -20.42 4.17
N GLY A 114 4.90 -20.79 5.03
CA GLY A 114 3.47 -20.72 4.73
C GLY A 114 3.00 -19.28 4.58
N PHE A 115 3.47 -18.40 5.46
CA PHE A 115 3.22 -16.96 5.34
C PHE A 115 3.84 -16.37 4.08
N ALA A 116 5.08 -16.72 3.76
CA ALA A 116 5.73 -16.31 2.51
C ALA A 116 4.93 -16.72 1.26
N LYS A 117 4.36 -17.93 1.28
CA LYS A 117 3.49 -18.43 0.20
C LYS A 117 2.21 -17.59 0.05
N VAL A 118 1.59 -17.20 1.17
CA VAL A 118 0.42 -16.31 1.15
C VAL A 118 0.79 -14.94 0.58
N LEU A 119 1.87 -14.32 1.05
CA LEU A 119 2.34 -13.02 0.54
C LEU A 119 2.63 -13.08 -0.98
N SER A 120 3.27 -14.16 -1.44
CA SER A 120 3.56 -14.37 -2.85
C SER A 120 2.30 -14.40 -3.72
N LYS A 121 1.20 -15.02 -3.22
CA LYS A 121 -0.09 -15.03 -3.92
C LYS A 121 -0.65 -13.63 -4.17
N TYR A 122 -0.39 -12.71 -3.24
CA TYR A 122 -0.84 -11.33 -3.33
C TYR A 122 0.24 -10.38 -3.88
N LEU A 123 1.38 -10.90 -4.33
CA LEU A 123 2.53 -10.13 -4.81
C LEU A 123 3.03 -9.10 -3.78
N THR A 124 2.83 -9.41 -2.50
CA THR A 124 3.22 -8.55 -1.38
C THR A 124 4.62 -8.92 -0.92
N PRO A 125 5.55 -7.97 -0.79
CA PRO A 125 6.88 -8.26 -0.29
C PRO A 125 6.84 -8.66 1.18
N GLN A 126 7.66 -9.64 1.54
CA GLN A 126 7.89 -9.96 2.95
C GLN A 126 8.69 -8.83 3.60
N ALA A 127 8.22 -8.35 4.74
CA ALA A 127 8.88 -7.32 5.52
C ALA A 127 8.56 -7.52 7.02
N TYR A 128 9.53 -7.23 7.86
CA TYR A 128 9.36 -7.17 9.31
C TYR A 128 10.03 -5.92 9.85
N LEU A 129 9.37 -5.27 10.77
CA LEU A 129 9.91 -4.18 11.58
C LEU A 129 9.55 -4.46 13.04
N ASP A 130 10.52 -4.31 13.94
CA ASP A 130 10.26 -4.31 15.39
C ASP A 130 9.40 -3.10 15.80
N SER A 131 8.96 -3.05 17.05
CA SER A 131 8.06 -2.00 17.55
C SER A 131 8.66 -0.60 17.40
N LYS A 132 9.95 -0.44 17.65
CA LYS A 132 10.66 0.84 17.53
C LYS A 132 10.76 1.30 16.07
N ALA A 133 11.20 0.41 15.20
CA ALA A 133 11.34 0.72 13.77
C ALA A 133 9.97 0.97 13.13
N PHE A 134 8.95 0.20 13.53
CA PHE A 134 7.59 0.40 13.03
C PHE A 134 6.97 1.72 13.51
N THR A 135 7.16 2.09 14.79
CA THR A 135 6.75 3.39 15.33
C THR A 135 7.40 4.54 14.56
N ASN A 136 8.71 4.47 14.32
CA ASN A 136 9.43 5.47 13.52
C ASN A 136 8.87 5.55 12.08
N ARG A 137 8.51 4.41 11.51
CA ARG A 137 7.87 4.33 10.18
C ARG A 137 6.53 5.04 10.16
N ILE A 138 5.69 4.83 11.20
CA ILE A 138 4.39 5.51 11.34
C ILE A 138 4.59 7.03 11.45
N HIS A 139 5.47 7.50 12.34
CA HIS A 139 5.73 8.93 12.52
C HIS A 139 6.25 9.60 11.26
N SER A 140 7.21 8.96 10.59
CA SER A 140 7.75 9.46 9.32
C SER A 140 6.67 9.48 8.22
N GLY A 141 5.85 8.43 8.15
CA GLY A 141 4.72 8.35 7.22
C GLY A 141 3.70 9.45 7.44
N TYR A 142 3.33 9.68 8.70
CA TYR A 142 2.40 10.77 9.08
C TYR A 142 2.93 12.14 8.66
N THR A 143 4.17 12.45 9.03
CA THR A 143 4.83 13.72 8.70
C THR A 143 4.93 13.95 7.19
N ASN A 144 5.39 12.94 6.45
CA ASN A 144 5.59 13.04 5.01
C ASN A 144 4.27 13.13 4.25
N THR A 145 3.27 12.37 4.67
CA THR A 145 1.92 12.43 4.09
C THR A 145 1.30 13.81 4.34
N GLY A 146 1.42 14.37 5.56
CA GLY A 146 0.95 15.70 5.87
C GLY A 146 1.58 16.79 4.99
N LYS A 147 2.91 16.74 4.80
CA LYS A 147 3.62 17.66 3.89
C LYS A 147 3.12 17.53 2.46
N SER A 148 2.93 16.31 1.98
CA SER A 148 2.45 16.04 0.61
C SER A 148 1.03 16.52 0.40
N LEU A 149 0.13 16.26 1.35
CA LEU A 149 -1.26 16.74 1.33
C LEU A 149 -1.32 18.27 1.28
N LYS A 150 -0.49 18.94 2.11
CA LYS A 150 -0.40 20.40 2.12
C LYS A 150 0.09 20.95 0.78
N ALA A 151 1.14 20.34 0.20
CA ALA A 151 1.69 20.74 -1.10
C ALA A 151 0.69 20.55 -2.25
N LEU A 152 -0.25 19.61 -2.11
CA LEU A 152 -1.31 19.34 -3.09
C LEU A 152 -2.59 20.16 -2.85
N GLY A 153 -2.64 20.99 -1.79
CA GLY A 153 -3.84 21.71 -1.41
C GLY A 153 -5.00 20.81 -0.96
N LEU A 154 -4.70 19.63 -0.43
CA LEU A 154 -5.67 18.64 0.05
C LEU A 154 -5.83 18.64 1.58
N LEU A 155 -5.05 19.46 2.29
CA LEU A 155 -5.28 19.81 3.69
C LEU A 155 -5.81 21.23 3.73
N ASP A 156 -6.97 21.38 4.34
CA ASP A 156 -7.46 22.70 4.72
C ASP A 156 -6.46 23.37 5.66
N LYS A 157 -6.35 24.68 5.53
CA LYS A 157 -5.40 25.53 6.27
C LYS A 157 -5.67 25.49 7.76
#